data_35f1329b7d93759b67a8f3086fd29933
#
_entry.id   35f1329b7d93759b67a8f3086fd29933
#
_cell.length_a   1.000
_cell.length_b   1.000
_cell.length_c   1.000
_cell.angle_alpha   90.00
_cell.angle_beta   90.00
_cell.angle_gamma   90.00
#
_symmetry.space_group_name_H-M   'P 1'
#
loop_
_entity.id
_entity.type
_entity.pdbx_description
1 polymer ?
#
loop_
_entity_poly.entity_id
_entity_poly.type
_entity_poly.pdbx_seq_one_letter_code
_entity_poly.pdbx_strand_id
1 'polypeptide(L)'
;WGTVKSFVPANTALGKNTVPDLALWLDATDVDGNGASDSLTDGSSVSAWTDKSNASQTVNQGSTGFRPVYKTSVFGTKSGIRFDGADDFLVSTPVRTSAGGYHVFAVSQRANSGTGDAGAYLIKEAGWNVVASAGTGSYAPYVAKQSADSGATLTNLKIGRDTASGTTDFGGDMGEILIFTRKLGLSEEQKVEGYLAHKWGGTGALPASHPYKEVAPVFDNSPKLTPVIGQVGYDVVTRNGL
;
A
#
# COMPACT_ATOMS: atom_id res chain seq x y z
N TRP A 1 -25.40 18.11 -33.59
CA TRP A 1 -24.59 18.65 -32.50
C TRP A 1 -24.20 17.46 -31.63
N GLY A 2 -22.92 17.06 -31.69
CA GLY A 2 -22.40 15.96 -30.91
C GLY A 2 -22.37 16.33 -29.44
N THR A 3 -22.88 15.44 -28.60
CA THR A 3 -22.71 15.50 -27.15
C THR A 3 -21.22 15.59 -26.80
N VAL A 4 -20.81 16.69 -26.20
CA VAL A 4 -19.49 16.82 -25.61
C VAL A 4 -19.41 15.76 -24.52
N LYS A 5 -18.70 14.65 -24.78
CA LYS A 5 -18.35 13.71 -23.72
C LYS A 5 -17.42 14.46 -22.79
N SER A 6 -17.88 14.73 -21.58
CA SER A 6 -17.02 15.25 -20.53
C SER A 6 -15.80 14.34 -20.42
N PHE A 7 -14.63 14.87 -20.73
CA PHE A 7 -13.37 14.18 -20.50
C PHE A 7 -13.09 14.23 -19.01
N VAL A 8 -13.39 13.17 -18.30
CA VAL A 8 -12.90 12.99 -16.95
C VAL A 8 -11.43 12.60 -17.07
N PRO A 9 -10.48 13.39 -16.54
CA PRO A 9 -9.09 13.01 -16.56
C PRO A 9 -8.92 11.62 -15.96
N ALA A 10 -8.15 10.76 -16.62
CA ALA A 10 -7.85 9.45 -16.11
C ALA A 10 -7.13 9.58 -14.75
N ASN A 11 -7.75 9.09 -13.68
CA ASN A 11 -7.14 9.10 -12.36
C ASN A 11 -6.22 7.90 -12.20
N THR A 12 -4.92 8.17 -12.10
CA THR A 12 -3.90 7.13 -11.86
C THR A 12 -3.65 6.87 -10.37
N ALA A 13 -4.27 7.67 -9.48
CA ALA A 13 -4.15 7.49 -8.05
C ALA A 13 -5.08 6.38 -7.54
N LEU A 14 -4.56 5.54 -6.66
CA LEU A 14 -5.36 4.59 -5.90
C LEU A 14 -6.28 5.38 -4.94
N GLY A 15 -7.55 5.02 -4.90
CA GLY A 15 -8.51 5.52 -3.93
C GLY A 15 -8.95 4.41 -2.99
N LYS A 16 -9.32 4.75 -1.77
CA LYS A 16 -9.72 3.78 -0.74
C LYS A 16 -10.91 2.87 -1.10
N ASN A 17 -11.69 3.26 -2.10
CA ASN A 17 -12.84 2.48 -2.59
C ASN A 17 -12.58 1.85 -3.98
N THR A 18 -11.38 2.00 -4.52
CA THR A 18 -11.07 1.59 -5.90
C THR A 18 -10.89 0.09 -6.03
N VAL A 19 -10.25 -0.53 -5.04
CA VAL A 19 -10.10 -1.98 -4.93
C VAL A 19 -10.83 -2.42 -3.66
N PRO A 20 -11.87 -3.25 -3.77
CA PRO A 20 -12.61 -3.73 -2.61
C PRO A 20 -11.73 -4.48 -1.61
N ASP A 21 -12.17 -4.49 -0.35
CA ASP A 21 -11.54 -5.25 0.73
C ASP A 21 -10.13 -4.77 1.13
N LEU A 22 -9.79 -3.52 0.82
CA LEU A 22 -8.59 -2.85 1.33
C LEU A 22 -8.76 -2.60 2.83
N ALA A 23 -7.96 -3.30 3.64
CA ALA A 23 -8.06 -3.31 5.10
C ALA A 23 -6.94 -2.52 5.80
N LEU A 24 -5.84 -2.24 5.10
CA LEU A 24 -4.79 -1.36 5.56
C LEU A 24 -4.14 -0.67 4.36
N TRP A 25 -3.94 0.62 4.46
CA TRP A 25 -3.19 1.41 3.49
C TRP A 25 -2.30 2.42 4.20
N LEU A 26 -1.02 2.15 4.22
CA LEU A 26 0.01 3.05 4.77
C LEU A 26 0.81 3.65 3.62
N ASP A 27 1.00 4.96 3.65
CA ASP A 27 1.67 5.73 2.60
C ASP A 27 2.68 6.70 3.24
N ALA A 28 3.97 6.52 2.97
CA ALA A 28 5.01 7.34 3.57
C ALA A 28 5.06 8.79 3.03
N THR A 29 4.30 9.10 1.98
CA THR A 29 4.10 10.49 1.55
C THR A 29 2.97 11.20 2.29
N ASP A 30 2.20 10.47 3.10
CA ASP A 30 1.01 10.94 3.83
C ASP A 30 0.90 10.11 5.12
N VAL A 31 1.82 10.36 6.06
CA VAL A 31 2.00 9.57 7.29
C VAL A 31 0.84 9.78 8.26
N ASP A 32 0.25 10.96 8.28
CA ASP A 32 -0.92 11.29 9.11
C ASP A 32 -2.27 10.88 8.47
N GLY A 33 -2.25 10.40 7.21
CA GLY A 33 -3.41 9.85 6.52
C GLY A 33 -4.48 10.88 6.13
N ASN A 34 -4.14 12.17 6.10
CA ASN A 34 -5.11 13.25 5.83
C ASN A 34 -5.42 13.45 4.34
N GLY A 35 -4.70 12.75 3.44
CA GLY A 35 -4.86 12.82 1.99
C GLY A 35 -3.98 13.87 1.31
N ALA A 36 -3.18 14.62 2.07
CA ALA A 36 -2.16 15.54 1.57
C ALA A 36 -0.76 14.96 1.77
N SER A 37 0.20 15.43 1.00
CA SER A 37 1.60 15.05 1.24
C SER A 37 2.16 15.75 2.47
N ASP A 38 2.80 14.97 3.33
CA ASP A 38 3.47 15.50 4.51
C ASP A 38 4.74 16.28 4.18
N SER A 39 5.05 17.24 5.07
CA SER A 39 6.32 18.00 5.08
C SER A 39 7.06 17.83 6.40
N LEU A 40 7.11 16.62 6.93
CA LEU A 40 7.86 16.30 8.15
C LEU A 40 9.36 16.56 7.95
N THR A 41 10.04 16.97 9.03
CA THR A 41 11.48 17.17 9.01
C THR A 41 12.20 15.82 8.82
N ASP A 42 13.26 15.81 8.00
CA ASP A 42 14.09 14.62 7.82
C ASP A 42 14.67 14.15 9.17
N GLY A 43 14.54 12.85 9.44
CA GLY A 43 14.95 12.26 10.71
C GLY A 43 13.89 12.35 11.83
N SER A 44 12.73 12.92 11.59
CA SER A 44 11.65 12.92 12.60
C SER A 44 11.25 11.51 12.99
N SER A 45 11.12 11.26 14.29
CA SER A 45 10.67 9.98 14.84
C SER A 45 9.19 9.73 14.53
N VAL A 46 8.88 8.56 13.99
CA VAL A 46 7.52 8.16 13.60
C VAL A 46 6.89 7.32 14.70
N SER A 47 6.03 7.93 15.50
CA SER A 47 5.27 7.24 16.56
C SER A 47 4.00 6.58 16.05
N ALA A 48 3.45 7.05 14.93
CA ALA A 48 2.27 6.51 14.28
C ALA A 48 2.38 6.66 12.77
N TRP A 49 1.84 5.67 12.04
CA TRP A 49 1.65 5.70 10.60
C TRP A 49 0.18 5.39 10.33
N THR A 50 -0.55 6.40 9.87
CA THR A 50 -2.02 6.37 9.84
C THR A 50 -2.54 5.61 8.62
N ASP A 51 -3.52 4.77 8.86
CA ASP A 51 -4.22 4.00 7.83
C ASP A 51 -5.13 4.90 6.99
N LYS A 52 -4.91 4.93 5.69
CA LYS A 52 -5.71 5.66 4.69
C LYS A 52 -6.89 4.85 4.16
N SER A 53 -7.04 3.58 4.54
CA SER A 53 -8.18 2.76 4.15
C SER A 53 -9.45 3.19 4.90
N ASN A 54 -10.57 2.56 4.59
CA ASN A 54 -11.81 2.77 5.35
C ASN A 54 -11.85 1.98 6.67
N ALA A 55 -10.82 1.17 6.97
CA ALA A 55 -10.80 0.32 8.16
C ALA A 55 -10.33 1.07 9.41
N SER A 56 -9.67 2.24 9.23
CA SER A 56 -9.22 3.13 10.32
C SER A 56 -8.35 2.40 11.35
N GLN A 57 -7.38 1.62 10.88
CA GLN A 57 -6.45 0.90 11.74
C GLN A 57 -5.44 1.85 12.36
N THR A 58 -4.93 1.50 13.53
CA THR A 58 -3.83 2.24 14.16
C THR A 58 -2.54 1.44 14.03
N VAL A 59 -1.51 2.05 13.46
CA VAL A 59 -0.16 1.50 13.39
C VAL A 59 0.77 2.44 14.14
N ASN A 60 1.34 1.97 15.25
CA ASN A 60 2.08 2.85 16.16
C ASN A 60 3.25 2.16 16.88
N GLN A 61 4.10 3.00 17.51
CA GLN A 61 5.17 2.62 18.44
C GLN A 61 5.22 3.59 19.61
N GLY A 62 4.88 3.10 20.79
CA GLY A 62 4.88 3.92 22.02
C GLY A 62 6.28 4.26 22.51
N SER A 63 7.22 3.32 22.44
CA SER A 63 8.60 3.46 22.93
C SER A 63 9.48 4.21 21.94
N THR A 64 10.03 5.33 22.35
CA THR A 64 10.82 6.21 21.47
C THR A 64 12.06 5.55 20.87
N GLY A 65 12.71 4.62 21.62
CA GLY A 65 13.90 3.91 21.15
C GLY A 65 13.64 2.84 20.07
N PHE A 66 12.38 2.53 19.78
CA PHE A 66 11.99 1.54 18.75
C PHE A 66 11.24 2.17 17.59
N ARG A 67 11.25 3.50 17.48
CA ARG A 67 10.52 4.21 16.43
C ARG A 67 11.37 4.39 15.21
N PRO A 68 10.91 3.96 14.04
CA PRO A 68 11.53 4.32 12.78
C PRO A 68 11.48 5.83 12.54
N VAL A 69 12.25 6.31 11.59
CA VAL A 69 12.33 7.74 11.29
C VAL A 69 11.80 8.06 9.89
N TYR A 70 11.19 9.23 9.76
CA TYR A 70 10.81 9.79 8.47
C TYR A 70 12.06 10.25 7.71
N LYS A 71 12.17 9.87 6.44
CA LYS A 71 13.27 10.27 5.58
C LYS A 71 12.75 10.92 4.31
N THR A 72 13.28 12.08 4.01
CA THR A 72 12.97 12.79 2.76
C THR A 72 13.80 12.24 1.60
N SER A 73 13.23 12.26 0.39
CA SER A 73 13.93 11.99 -0.88
C SER A 73 14.65 10.63 -0.96
N VAL A 74 14.12 9.61 -0.31
CA VAL A 74 14.69 8.25 -0.35
C VAL A 74 14.16 7.42 -1.51
N PHE A 75 12.96 7.73 -2.00
CA PHE A 75 12.40 7.17 -3.24
C PHE A 75 12.36 8.25 -4.34
N GLY A 76 13.53 8.65 -4.83
CA GLY A 76 13.67 9.81 -5.71
C GLY A 76 13.33 11.09 -4.95
N THR A 77 12.24 11.77 -5.33
CA THR A 77 11.75 12.97 -4.61
C THR A 77 10.78 12.64 -3.48
N LYS A 78 10.43 11.37 -3.28
CA LYS A 78 9.45 10.95 -2.27
C LYS A 78 10.09 10.54 -0.97
N SER A 79 9.35 10.75 0.11
CA SER A 79 9.70 10.31 1.45
C SER A 79 9.54 8.80 1.65
N GLY A 80 10.13 8.28 2.71
CA GLY A 80 9.98 6.91 3.18
C GLY A 80 10.07 6.85 4.70
N ILE A 81 9.66 5.74 5.25
CA ILE A 81 9.87 5.42 6.68
C ILE A 81 11.07 4.51 6.78
N ARG A 82 12.14 4.97 7.43
CA ARG A 82 13.40 4.24 7.61
C ARG A 82 13.41 3.49 8.91
N PHE A 83 13.67 2.20 8.79
CA PHE A 83 13.95 1.27 9.88
C PHE A 83 15.46 1.03 9.93
N ASP A 84 16.04 0.95 11.12
CA ASP A 84 17.50 0.90 11.31
C ASP A 84 18.11 -0.51 11.15
N GLY A 85 17.27 -1.54 11.14
CA GLY A 85 17.70 -2.95 11.06
C GLY A 85 18.19 -3.52 12.39
N ALA A 86 18.00 -2.81 13.48
CA ALA A 86 18.41 -3.24 14.81
C ALA A 86 17.21 -3.53 15.72
N ASP A 87 16.30 -2.53 15.88
CA ASP A 87 15.18 -2.68 16.81
C ASP A 87 13.95 -1.82 16.46
N ASP A 88 13.96 -1.12 15.35
CA ASP A 88 12.83 -0.32 14.88
C ASP A 88 11.65 -1.18 14.42
N PHE A 89 10.46 -0.87 14.91
CA PHE A 89 9.24 -1.50 14.43
C PHE A 89 7.99 -0.70 14.72
N LEU A 90 6.92 -0.97 13.97
CA LEU A 90 5.57 -0.50 14.26
C LEU A 90 4.63 -1.69 14.46
N VAL A 91 3.59 -1.51 15.27
CA VAL A 91 2.56 -2.54 15.54
C VAL A 91 1.20 -2.03 15.11
N SER A 92 0.47 -2.83 14.33
CA SER A 92 -0.93 -2.51 14.04
C SER A 92 -1.85 -3.05 15.13
N THR A 93 -2.94 -2.32 15.39
CA THR A 93 -4.13 -2.92 16.01
C THR A 93 -4.69 -4.03 15.11
N PRO A 94 -5.54 -4.95 15.63
CA PRO A 94 -6.03 -6.06 14.83
C PRO A 94 -6.62 -5.61 13.51
N VAL A 95 -5.98 -5.95 12.41
CA VAL A 95 -6.55 -5.86 11.07
C VAL A 95 -7.47 -7.06 10.90
N ARG A 96 -8.66 -6.86 10.36
CA ARG A 96 -9.73 -7.85 10.28
C ARG A 96 -9.27 -9.26 9.89
N THR A 97 -9.88 -10.26 10.56
CA THR A 97 -9.85 -11.65 10.08
C THR A 97 -10.66 -11.79 8.81
N SER A 98 -10.10 -12.42 7.79
CA SER A 98 -10.86 -12.86 6.62
C SER A 98 -10.81 -14.38 6.50
N ALA A 99 -11.98 -15.00 6.37
CA ALA A 99 -12.06 -16.42 6.00
C ALA A 99 -11.61 -16.67 4.55
N GLY A 100 -11.55 -15.62 3.73
CA GLY A 100 -11.34 -15.66 2.28
C GLY A 100 -9.92 -15.39 1.80
N GLY A 101 -8.91 -15.49 2.67
CA GLY A 101 -7.52 -15.24 2.28
C GLY A 101 -7.06 -13.80 2.47
N TYR A 102 -5.89 -13.47 1.94
CA TYR A 102 -5.32 -12.13 1.98
C TYR A 102 -4.42 -11.86 0.77
N HIS A 103 -4.18 -10.59 0.49
CA HIS A 103 -3.13 -10.13 -0.41
C HIS A 103 -2.44 -8.92 0.21
N VAL A 104 -1.10 -8.96 0.26
CA VAL A 104 -0.26 -7.91 0.83
C VAL A 104 0.72 -7.44 -0.22
N PHE A 105 0.91 -6.12 -0.30
CA PHE A 105 1.97 -5.48 -1.07
C PHE A 105 2.73 -4.53 -0.15
N ALA A 106 4.05 -4.51 -0.29
CA ALA A 106 4.93 -3.58 0.41
C ALA A 106 5.99 -3.04 -0.54
N VAL A 107 6.09 -1.73 -0.63
CA VAL A 107 7.18 -1.06 -1.34
C VAL A 107 8.30 -0.80 -0.38
N SER A 108 9.48 -1.30 -0.71
CA SER A 108 10.67 -1.11 0.10
C SER A 108 11.92 -0.98 -0.74
N GLN A 109 12.95 -0.39 -0.16
CA GLN A 109 14.33 -0.45 -0.64
C GLN A 109 15.27 -0.60 0.56
N ARG A 110 16.42 -1.23 0.34
CA ARG A 110 17.41 -1.40 1.41
C ARG A 110 18.24 -0.13 1.59
N ALA A 111 18.56 0.22 2.82
CA ALA A 111 19.39 1.39 3.12
C ALA A 111 20.89 1.11 2.95
N ASN A 112 21.33 -0.14 3.14
CA ASN A 112 22.72 -0.55 3.11
C ASN A 112 22.94 -1.93 2.49
N SER A 113 24.14 -2.18 1.97
CA SER A 113 24.60 -3.47 1.44
C SER A 113 25.03 -4.47 2.55
N GLY A 114 24.59 -4.28 3.78
CA GLY A 114 24.93 -5.14 4.91
C GLY A 114 24.44 -6.59 4.72
N THR A 115 25.25 -7.53 5.19
CA THR A 115 25.01 -8.97 5.04
C THR A 115 23.88 -9.51 5.93
N GLY A 116 23.28 -8.68 6.79
CA GLY A 116 22.26 -9.05 7.77
C GLY A 116 20.81 -9.06 7.27
N ASP A 117 20.54 -8.40 6.14
CA ASP A 117 19.15 -8.14 5.73
C ASP A 117 18.55 -9.16 4.72
N ALA A 118 19.26 -10.21 4.36
CA ALA A 118 18.72 -11.25 3.50
C ALA A 118 17.62 -12.01 4.25
N GLY A 119 16.36 -11.82 3.81
CA GLY A 119 15.21 -12.41 4.48
C GLY A 119 14.63 -11.57 5.62
N ALA A 120 15.05 -10.30 5.77
CA ALA A 120 14.44 -9.39 6.75
C ALA A 120 12.93 -9.21 6.52
N TYR A 121 12.18 -9.21 7.59
CA TYR A 121 10.73 -9.13 7.53
C TYR A 121 10.26 -7.68 7.37
N LEU A 122 9.65 -7.38 6.23
CA LEU A 122 8.92 -6.11 6.03
C LEU A 122 7.66 -6.09 6.89
N ILE A 123 6.92 -7.22 6.89
CA ILE A 123 5.68 -7.39 7.65
C ILE A 123 5.66 -8.82 8.18
N LYS A 124 5.38 -8.97 9.46
CA LYS A 124 5.30 -10.27 10.13
C LYS A 124 3.99 -10.43 10.90
N GLU A 125 3.40 -11.60 10.80
CA GLU A 125 2.24 -12.07 11.57
C GLU A 125 2.45 -13.54 11.93
N ALA A 126 1.74 -14.03 12.93
CA ALA A 126 1.73 -15.44 13.26
C ALA A 126 1.19 -16.28 12.08
N GLY A 127 2.07 -17.01 11.40
CA GLY A 127 1.70 -17.90 10.29
C GLY A 127 1.98 -17.39 8.87
N TRP A 128 2.32 -16.12 8.68
CA TRP A 128 2.76 -15.59 7.38
C TRP A 128 3.68 -14.37 7.51
N ASN A 129 4.38 -14.06 6.43
CA ASN A 129 5.25 -12.89 6.38
C ASN A 129 5.42 -12.37 4.96
N VAL A 130 5.78 -11.10 4.83
CA VAL A 130 6.34 -10.49 3.63
C VAL A 130 7.80 -10.19 3.92
N VAL A 131 8.70 -10.79 3.18
CA VAL A 131 10.14 -10.57 3.35
C VAL A 131 10.66 -9.57 2.33
N ALA A 132 11.67 -8.81 2.72
CA ALA A 132 12.47 -8.05 1.76
C ALA A 132 13.10 -9.02 0.77
N SER A 133 13.12 -8.66 -0.52
CA SER A 133 13.80 -9.49 -1.52
C SER A 133 15.26 -9.72 -1.12
N ALA A 134 15.67 -10.98 -1.10
CA ALA A 134 17.06 -11.39 -0.87
C ALA A 134 18.01 -11.00 -2.04
N GLY A 135 17.53 -10.24 -3.02
CA GLY A 135 18.29 -9.80 -4.18
C GLY A 135 19.45 -8.90 -3.78
N THR A 136 20.63 -9.34 -4.13
CA THR A 136 21.89 -8.65 -3.96
C THR A 136 21.82 -7.19 -4.40
N GLY A 137 21.87 -6.25 -3.46
CA GLY A 137 22.31 -4.88 -3.71
C GLY A 137 21.39 -3.98 -4.55
N SER A 138 20.13 -4.30 -4.74
CA SER A 138 19.24 -3.38 -5.44
C SER A 138 18.75 -2.29 -4.47
N TYR A 139 19.32 -1.10 -4.62
CA TYR A 139 18.82 0.14 -4.02
C TYR A 139 17.58 0.70 -4.75
N ALA A 140 17.04 -0.06 -5.72
CA ALA A 140 15.85 0.32 -6.45
C ALA A 140 14.60 -0.07 -5.67
N PRO A 141 13.54 0.74 -5.71
CA PRO A 141 12.25 0.40 -5.10
C PRO A 141 11.76 -0.96 -5.61
N TYR A 142 11.36 -1.82 -4.69
CA TYR A 142 10.84 -3.15 -4.97
C TYR A 142 9.46 -3.32 -4.35
N VAL A 143 8.55 -3.93 -5.10
CA VAL A 143 7.22 -4.30 -4.61
C VAL A 143 7.27 -5.76 -4.17
N ALA A 144 7.39 -5.98 -2.86
CA ALA A 144 7.20 -7.29 -2.27
C ALA A 144 5.71 -7.63 -2.17
N LYS A 145 5.34 -8.87 -2.42
CA LYS A 145 3.95 -9.34 -2.29
C LYS A 145 3.85 -10.72 -1.68
N GLN A 146 2.73 -10.97 -1.01
CA GLN A 146 2.34 -12.25 -0.46
C GLN A 146 0.83 -12.41 -0.51
N SER A 147 0.35 -13.60 -0.85
CA SER A 147 -1.08 -13.90 -0.84
C SER A 147 -1.36 -15.33 -0.42
N ALA A 148 -2.56 -15.57 0.09
CA ALA A 148 -3.10 -16.90 0.38
C ALA A 148 -4.60 -16.96 0.09
N ASP A 149 -5.08 -18.17 -0.22
CA ASP A 149 -6.50 -18.43 -0.53
C ASP A 149 -7.33 -18.79 0.71
N SER A 150 -6.69 -19.02 1.85
CA SER A 150 -7.35 -19.36 3.12
C SER A 150 -7.01 -18.37 4.21
N GLY A 151 -7.92 -18.25 5.19
CA GLY A 151 -7.88 -17.20 6.19
C GLY A 151 -6.60 -17.11 6.97
N ALA A 152 -6.08 -15.89 7.06
CA ALA A 152 -5.12 -15.49 8.06
C ALA A 152 -5.78 -14.51 9.02
N THR A 153 -5.54 -14.69 10.29
CA THR A 153 -5.90 -13.72 11.29
C THR A 153 -4.82 -12.64 11.30
N LEU A 154 -5.20 -11.42 10.96
CA LEU A 154 -4.28 -10.28 10.95
C LEU A 154 -4.40 -9.55 12.30
N THR A 155 -3.87 -10.16 13.37
CA THR A 155 -4.14 -9.67 14.74
C THR A 155 -3.04 -8.80 15.34
N ASN A 156 -1.79 -9.02 14.98
CA ASN A 156 -0.66 -8.31 15.56
C ASN A 156 0.45 -8.12 14.52
N LEU A 157 0.11 -7.42 13.44
CA LEU A 157 1.11 -7.11 12.42
C LEU A 157 2.28 -6.35 13.02
N LYS A 158 3.48 -6.87 12.85
CA LYS A 158 4.71 -6.12 13.04
C LYS A 158 5.26 -5.69 11.70
N ILE A 159 5.56 -4.42 11.60
CA ILE A 159 6.16 -3.80 10.42
C ILE A 159 7.60 -3.48 10.77
N GLY A 160 8.54 -3.98 9.98
CA GLY A 160 9.97 -3.78 10.17
C GLY A 160 10.67 -4.81 11.05
N ARG A 161 9.95 -5.72 11.69
CA ARG A 161 10.53 -6.64 12.68
C ARG A 161 9.97 -8.06 12.61
N ASP A 162 10.81 -9.07 12.94
CA ASP A 162 10.35 -10.41 13.28
C ASP A 162 9.75 -10.47 14.69
N THR A 163 8.80 -11.37 14.89
CA THR A 163 8.16 -11.58 16.18
C THR A 163 9.06 -12.29 17.19
N ALA A 164 10.10 -13.00 16.73
CA ALA A 164 10.76 -14.01 17.56
C ALA A 164 12.13 -13.62 18.14
N SER A 165 12.97 -12.81 17.49
CA SER A 165 14.37 -12.77 17.94
C SER A 165 15.21 -11.53 17.64
N GLY A 166 14.70 -10.50 16.98
CA GLY A 166 15.52 -9.30 16.67
C GLY A 166 16.73 -9.54 15.75
N THR A 167 16.85 -10.72 15.13
CA THR A 167 17.98 -11.04 14.25
C THR A 167 17.68 -10.88 12.77
N THR A 168 16.42 -10.55 12.44
CA THR A 168 15.92 -10.41 11.06
C THR A 168 15.09 -9.15 10.90
N ASP A 169 15.44 -8.11 11.67
CA ASP A 169 14.78 -6.81 11.59
C ASP A 169 15.14 -6.12 10.27
N PHE A 170 14.19 -5.39 9.71
CA PHE A 170 14.37 -4.76 8.41
C PHE A 170 15.19 -3.47 8.53
N GLY A 171 16.30 -3.39 7.79
CA GLY A 171 17.12 -2.19 7.65
C GLY A 171 16.94 -1.55 6.27
N GLY A 172 16.13 -0.50 6.21
CA GLY A 172 15.82 0.13 4.94
C GLY A 172 14.64 1.09 4.99
N ASP A 173 14.19 1.51 3.83
CA ASP A 173 13.09 2.44 3.67
C ASP A 173 11.84 1.70 3.19
N MET A 174 10.69 2.00 3.79
CA MET A 174 9.38 1.59 3.31
C MET A 174 8.61 2.78 2.75
N GLY A 175 8.01 2.59 1.57
CA GLY A 175 7.23 3.62 0.88
C GLY A 175 5.73 3.46 1.11
N GLU A 176 5.19 2.27 0.84
CA GLU A 176 3.76 2.04 0.89
C GLU A 176 3.44 0.58 1.23
N ILE A 177 2.39 0.37 2.02
CA ILE A 177 1.88 -0.95 2.39
C ILE A 177 0.40 -1.00 2.10
N LEU A 178 -0.04 -2.04 1.38
CA LEU A 178 -1.44 -2.33 1.10
C LEU A 178 -1.77 -3.74 1.57
N ILE A 179 -2.83 -3.91 2.35
CA ILE A 179 -3.33 -5.22 2.79
C ILE A 179 -4.81 -5.35 2.42
N PHE A 180 -5.13 -6.41 1.68
CA PHE A 180 -6.48 -6.78 1.31
C PHE A 180 -6.91 -8.01 2.10
N THR A 181 -8.19 -8.08 2.51
CA THR A 181 -8.77 -9.22 3.25
C THR A 181 -9.28 -10.33 2.32
N ARG A 182 -8.77 -10.38 1.12
CA ARG A 182 -8.96 -11.46 0.15
C ARG A 182 -7.75 -11.57 -0.77
N LYS A 183 -7.58 -12.69 -1.42
CA LYS A 183 -6.68 -12.80 -2.56
C LYS A 183 -7.26 -12.03 -3.73
N LEU A 184 -6.47 -11.15 -4.32
CA LEU A 184 -6.84 -10.42 -5.54
C LEU A 184 -6.78 -11.36 -6.76
N GLY A 185 -7.66 -11.15 -7.71
CA GLY A 185 -7.54 -11.75 -9.03
C GLY A 185 -6.34 -11.15 -9.79
N LEU A 186 -5.80 -11.90 -10.76
CA LEU A 186 -4.59 -11.51 -11.50
C LEU A 186 -4.66 -10.07 -12.06
N SER A 187 -5.80 -9.67 -12.61
CA SER A 187 -5.97 -8.32 -13.18
C SER A 187 -5.92 -7.22 -12.11
N GLU A 188 -6.49 -7.46 -10.92
CA GLU A 188 -6.43 -6.51 -9.81
C GLU A 188 -5.02 -6.45 -9.21
N GLU A 189 -4.39 -7.62 -9.03
CA GLU A 189 -3.01 -7.75 -8.56
C GLU A 189 -2.07 -6.95 -9.46
N GLN A 190 -2.07 -7.20 -10.77
CA GLN A 190 -1.25 -6.47 -11.73
C GLN A 190 -1.53 -4.97 -11.72
N LYS A 191 -2.79 -4.57 -11.51
CA LYS A 191 -3.16 -3.17 -11.43
C LYS A 191 -2.57 -2.49 -10.19
N VAL A 192 -2.58 -3.16 -9.04
CA VAL A 192 -1.94 -2.67 -7.81
C VAL A 192 -0.43 -2.63 -7.95
N GLU A 193 0.19 -3.68 -8.50
CA GLU A 193 1.64 -3.71 -8.78
C GLU A 193 2.07 -2.56 -9.69
N GLY A 194 1.34 -2.35 -10.80
CA GLY A 194 1.60 -1.26 -11.73
C GLY A 194 1.50 0.11 -11.07
N TYR A 195 0.48 0.32 -10.24
CA TYR A 195 0.33 1.55 -9.46
C TYR A 195 1.54 1.80 -8.56
N LEU A 196 1.89 0.83 -7.75
CA LEU A 196 3.01 0.95 -6.81
C LEU A 196 4.34 1.16 -7.56
N ALA A 197 4.57 0.41 -8.63
CA ALA A 197 5.78 0.53 -9.43
C ALA A 197 5.93 1.92 -10.07
N HIS A 198 4.86 2.47 -10.65
CA HIS A 198 4.89 3.81 -11.23
C HIS A 198 5.02 4.90 -10.19
N LYS A 199 4.28 4.79 -9.07
CA LYS A 199 4.34 5.77 -7.99
C LYS A 199 5.73 5.83 -7.37
N TRP A 200 6.37 4.69 -7.15
CA TRP A 200 7.61 4.60 -6.37
C TRP A 200 8.88 4.43 -7.23
N GLY A 201 8.76 4.48 -8.56
CA GLY A 201 9.92 4.39 -9.46
C GLY A 201 10.45 2.96 -9.66
N GLY A 202 9.66 1.95 -9.35
CA GLY A 202 10.01 0.53 -9.44
C GLY A 202 9.63 -0.17 -10.76
N THR A 203 9.24 0.56 -11.81
CA THR A 203 8.79 -0.04 -13.08
C THR A 203 9.85 -0.92 -13.74
N GLY A 204 11.15 -0.65 -13.51
CA GLY A 204 12.24 -1.49 -13.98
C GLY A 204 12.16 -2.94 -13.50
N ALA A 205 11.63 -3.17 -12.30
CA ALA A 205 11.48 -4.50 -11.70
C ALA A 205 10.26 -5.29 -12.24
N LEU A 206 9.31 -4.63 -12.89
CA LEU A 206 8.17 -5.33 -13.49
C LEU A 206 8.62 -6.19 -14.67
N PRO A 207 8.07 -7.42 -14.85
CA PRO A 207 8.32 -8.25 -16.01
C PRO A 207 8.03 -7.51 -17.34
N ALA A 208 8.75 -7.85 -18.39
CA ALA A 208 8.53 -7.24 -19.73
C ALA A 208 7.09 -7.44 -20.24
N SER A 209 6.43 -8.52 -19.85
CA SER A 209 5.04 -8.84 -20.22
C SER A 209 4.00 -8.22 -19.30
N HIS A 210 4.43 -7.44 -18.29
CA HIS A 210 3.48 -6.85 -17.33
C HIS A 210 2.65 -5.75 -18.01
N PRO A 211 1.29 -5.79 -17.91
CA PRO A 211 0.41 -4.88 -18.67
C PRO A 211 0.62 -3.40 -18.34
N TYR A 212 1.16 -3.11 -17.15
CA TYR A 212 1.45 -1.75 -16.68
C TYR A 212 2.96 -1.45 -16.61
N LYS A 213 3.79 -2.14 -17.42
CA LYS A 213 5.24 -1.89 -17.47
C LYS A 213 5.56 -0.47 -17.92
N GLU A 214 4.91 -0.02 -18.99
CA GLU A 214 5.21 1.25 -19.66
C GLU A 214 4.20 2.36 -19.29
N VAL A 215 2.98 2.00 -18.88
CA VAL A 215 1.90 2.95 -18.64
C VAL A 215 1.24 2.65 -17.30
N ALA A 216 1.11 3.69 -16.46
CA ALA A 216 0.43 3.55 -15.17
C ALA A 216 -1.03 3.11 -15.32
N PRO A 217 -1.54 2.26 -14.42
CA PRO A 217 -2.94 1.87 -14.43
C PRO A 217 -3.86 3.06 -14.16
N VAL A 218 -5.06 2.99 -14.72
CA VAL A 218 -6.14 3.95 -14.43
C VAL A 218 -7.10 3.32 -13.45
N PHE A 219 -7.47 4.07 -12.41
CA PHE A 219 -8.48 3.68 -11.43
C PHE A 219 -9.75 4.49 -11.65
N ASP A 220 -10.88 3.80 -11.62
CA ASP A 220 -12.19 4.43 -11.60
C ASP A 220 -12.57 4.72 -10.14
N ASN A 221 -12.37 5.97 -9.73
CA ASN A 221 -12.73 6.46 -8.41
C ASN A 221 -14.15 7.06 -8.38
N SER A 222 -14.91 6.92 -9.47
CA SER A 222 -16.30 7.38 -9.52
C SER A 222 -17.12 6.65 -8.46
N PRO A 223 -18.04 7.34 -7.76
CA PRO A 223 -18.99 6.67 -6.89
C PRO A 223 -19.77 5.64 -7.70
N LYS A 224 -19.68 4.38 -7.34
CA LYS A 224 -20.53 3.35 -7.95
C LYS A 224 -21.96 3.66 -7.52
N LEU A 225 -22.77 4.14 -8.45
CA LEU A 225 -24.19 4.27 -8.23
C LEU A 225 -24.73 2.86 -7.97
N THR A 226 -25.12 2.61 -6.73
CA THR A 226 -25.86 1.39 -6.40
C THR A 226 -27.17 1.45 -7.18
N PRO A 227 -27.50 0.49 -8.07
CA PRO A 227 -28.80 0.47 -8.70
C PRO A 227 -29.86 0.39 -7.60
N VAL A 228 -30.69 1.42 -7.47
CA VAL A 228 -31.87 1.34 -6.63
C VAL A 228 -32.86 0.42 -7.36
N ILE A 229 -32.84 -0.84 -6.99
CA ILE A 229 -33.86 -1.81 -7.50
C ILE A 229 -35.20 -1.33 -6.93
N GLY A 230 -36.01 -0.70 -7.76
CA GLY A 230 -37.39 -0.36 -7.39
C GLY A 230 -37.96 0.97 -7.87
N GLN A 231 -37.20 1.82 -8.55
CA GLN A 231 -37.80 2.99 -9.22
C GLN A 231 -37.75 2.83 -10.73
N VAL A 232 -38.84 2.38 -11.32
CA VAL A 232 -39.15 2.58 -12.73
C VAL A 232 -39.54 4.04 -12.88
N GLY A 233 -38.54 4.93 -13.01
CA GLY A 233 -38.78 6.31 -13.36
C GLY A 233 -39.07 6.41 -14.85
N TYR A 234 -40.31 6.61 -15.21
CA TYR A 234 -40.64 7.10 -16.54
C TYR A 234 -40.22 8.55 -16.60
N ASP A 235 -39.16 8.87 -17.32
CA ASP A 235 -38.86 10.24 -17.75
C ASP A 235 -39.99 10.67 -18.70
N VAL A 236 -40.95 11.41 -18.17
CA VAL A 236 -41.91 12.14 -18.98
C VAL A 236 -41.17 13.33 -19.58
N VAL A 237 -40.66 13.14 -20.77
CA VAL A 237 -40.21 14.27 -21.60
C VAL A 237 -41.45 15.05 -22.02
N THR A 238 -41.79 16.07 -21.26
CA THR A 238 -42.74 17.09 -21.71
C THR A 238 -42.10 17.89 -22.85
N ARG A 239 -42.46 17.56 -24.07
CA ARG A 239 -42.21 18.43 -25.20
C ARG A 239 -43.19 19.60 -25.05
N ASN A 240 -42.70 20.76 -24.65
CA ASN A 240 -43.42 22.00 -24.90
C ASN A 240 -43.22 22.35 -26.38
N GLY A 241 -44.26 22.10 -27.16
CA GLY A 241 -44.38 22.58 -28.51
C GLY A 241 -44.77 24.06 -28.52
N LEU A 242 -44.37 24.73 -29.55
CA LEU A 242 -44.63 26.02 -30.13
C LEU A 242 -43.66 27.11 -29.75
#